data_4e12e1f6202a43cc7aea82bfec32fd0c
#
_entry.id   4e12e1f6202a43cc7aea82bfec32fd0c
#
_cell.length_a   1.000
_cell.length_b   1.000
_cell.length_c   1.000
_cell.angle_alpha   90.00
_cell.angle_beta   90.00
_cell.angle_gamma   90.00
#
_symmetry.space_group_name_H-M   'P 1'
#
loop_
_entity.id
_entity.type
_entity.pdbx_description
1 polymer ?
#
loop_
_entity_poly.entity_id
_entity_poly.type
_entity_poly.pdbx_seq_one_letter_code
_entity_poly.pdbx_strand_id
1 'polypeptide(L)'
;MERYFQIARCFRDEDLRADRQPEFTQVDIEMSFVDQDDVMSLTERLIAHVFKEVKGLDIKLPLRRMKYDDAMENYGSDKPDLRFEMPIKNITEVFKNTEFSVFKNVVDNNGIINCLVVKGQADN
;
A
#
# COMPACT_ATOMS: atom_id res chain seq x y z
N MET A 1 -27.32 1.93 18.90
CA MET A 1 -27.32 2.01 17.40
C MET A 1 -26.20 1.09 16.92
N GLU A 2 -26.51 0.14 16.08
CA GLU A 2 -25.51 -0.87 15.64
C GLU A 2 -24.67 -0.40 14.45
N ARG A 3 -25.23 0.45 13.63
CA ARG A 3 -24.56 1.05 12.47
C ARG A 3 -24.98 2.49 12.30
N TYR A 4 -23.99 3.33 12.05
CA TYR A 4 -24.16 4.75 11.81
C TYR A 4 -23.25 5.20 10.69
N PHE A 5 -23.69 6.15 9.88
CA PHE A 5 -22.82 6.85 8.95
C PHE A 5 -23.28 8.30 8.77
N GLN A 6 -22.34 9.13 8.39
CA GLN A 6 -22.61 10.50 7.99
C GLN A 6 -21.70 10.93 6.83
N ILE A 7 -22.18 11.91 6.08
CA ILE A 7 -21.37 12.66 5.13
C ILE A 7 -20.99 13.96 5.81
N ALA A 8 -19.77 14.05 6.31
CA ALA A 8 -19.32 15.14 7.16
C ALA A 8 -18.34 16.06 6.43
N ARG A 9 -18.54 17.37 6.55
CA ARG A 9 -17.56 18.37 6.13
C ARG A 9 -16.54 18.55 7.23
N CYS A 10 -15.28 18.32 6.91
CA CYS A 10 -14.17 18.29 7.86
C CYS A 10 -13.12 19.34 7.52
N PHE A 11 -12.47 19.85 8.58
CA PHE A 11 -11.40 20.84 8.47
C PHE A 11 -10.19 20.37 9.28
N ARG A 12 -9.01 20.47 8.68
CA ARG A 12 -7.74 20.18 9.36
C ARG A 12 -6.70 21.21 8.99
N ASP A 13 -5.94 21.64 9.98
CA ASP A 13 -4.73 22.42 9.76
C ASP A 13 -3.60 21.46 9.39
N GLU A 14 -3.34 21.34 8.08
CA GLU A 14 -2.34 20.42 7.52
C GLU A 14 -1.51 21.10 6.45
N ASP A 15 -0.27 20.64 6.28
CA ASP A 15 0.55 21.00 5.13
C ASP A 15 -0.12 20.51 3.84
N LEU A 16 -0.25 21.39 2.88
CA LEU A 16 -0.84 21.09 1.58
C LEU A 16 0.05 20.08 0.81
N ARG A 17 -0.58 19.01 0.32
CA ARG A 17 0.03 18.01 -0.56
C ARG A 17 -0.88 17.75 -1.74
N ALA A 18 -0.41 16.97 -2.72
CA ALA A 18 -1.20 16.66 -3.92
C ALA A 18 -2.60 16.08 -3.63
N ASP A 19 -2.74 15.34 -2.53
CA ASP A 19 -3.95 14.62 -2.11
C ASP A 19 -4.57 15.15 -0.81
N ARG A 20 -4.07 16.27 -0.27
CA ARG A 20 -4.55 16.84 1.01
C ARG A 20 -5.05 18.26 0.85
N GLN A 21 -6.27 18.47 1.34
CA GLN A 21 -6.92 19.77 1.39
C GLN A 21 -7.25 20.11 2.85
N PRO A 22 -7.17 21.39 3.27
CA PRO A 22 -7.55 21.81 4.62
C PRO A 22 -9.06 21.63 4.90
N GLU A 23 -9.85 21.59 3.85
CA GLU A 23 -11.28 21.35 3.89
C GLU A 23 -11.61 20.16 2.96
N PHE A 24 -12.32 19.17 3.47
CA PHE A 24 -12.68 17.96 2.73
C PHE A 24 -13.96 17.33 3.29
N THR A 25 -14.54 16.43 2.50
CA THR A 25 -15.73 15.68 2.92
C THR A 25 -15.33 14.24 3.26
N GLN A 26 -15.82 13.74 4.38
CA GLN A 26 -15.65 12.34 4.78
C GLN A 26 -16.98 11.58 4.70
N VAL A 27 -16.88 10.31 4.33
CA VAL A 27 -17.87 9.31 4.69
C VAL A 27 -17.42 8.70 6.00
N ASP A 28 -18.08 9.09 7.09
CA ASP A 28 -17.77 8.61 8.42
C ASP A 28 -18.70 7.46 8.77
N ILE A 29 -18.14 6.32 9.20
CA ILE A 29 -18.88 5.09 9.44
C ILE A 29 -18.48 4.53 10.81
N GLU A 30 -19.49 4.29 11.64
CA GLU A 30 -19.33 3.67 12.95
C GLU A 30 -20.16 2.39 13.04
N MET A 31 -19.57 1.35 13.61
CA MET A 31 -20.24 0.06 13.80
C MET A 31 -19.92 -0.50 15.18
N SER A 32 -20.94 -1.10 15.82
CA SER A 32 -20.80 -1.80 17.10
C SER A 32 -20.82 -3.31 16.90
N PHE A 33 -20.15 -4.03 17.81
CA PHE A 33 -20.12 -5.51 17.84
C PHE A 33 -19.54 -6.13 16.57
N VAL A 34 -18.50 -5.53 16.02
CA VAL A 34 -17.82 -5.96 14.79
C VAL A 34 -16.34 -6.15 15.04
N ASP A 35 -15.72 -7.01 14.27
CA ASP A 35 -14.28 -7.17 14.20
C ASP A 35 -13.67 -6.51 12.94
N GLN A 36 -12.37 -6.66 12.78
CA GLN A 36 -11.62 -6.11 11.66
C GLN A 36 -12.14 -6.61 10.30
N ASP A 37 -12.50 -7.87 10.21
CA ASP A 37 -12.96 -8.48 8.96
C ASP A 37 -14.33 -7.96 8.54
N ASP A 38 -15.21 -7.66 9.49
CA ASP A 38 -16.51 -7.05 9.24
C ASP A 38 -16.36 -5.65 8.64
N VAL A 39 -15.46 -4.83 9.21
CA VAL A 39 -15.17 -3.48 8.70
C VAL A 39 -14.58 -3.53 7.29
N MET A 40 -13.60 -4.41 7.08
CA MET A 40 -13.00 -4.60 5.75
C MET A 40 -14.03 -5.06 4.72
N SER A 41 -14.87 -6.04 5.06
CA SER A 41 -15.91 -6.57 4.17
C SER A 41 -16.96 -5.51 3.81
N LEU A 42 -17.34 -4.65 4.75
CA LEU A 42 -18.24 -3.53 4.45
C LEU A 42 -17.59 -2.55 3.48
N THR A 43 -16.35 -2.16 3.76
CA THR A 43 -15.60 -1.19 2.94
C THR A 43 -15.36 -1.71 1.53
N GLU A 44 -14.99 -2.97 1.37
CA GLU A 44 -14.82 -3.63 0.07
C GLU A 44 -16.09 -3.55 -0.77
N ARG A 45 -17.25 -3.86 -0.18
CA ARG A 45 -18.55 -3.79 -0.87
C ARG A 45 -18.92 -2.36 -1.24
N LEU A 46 -18.65 -1.40 -0.35
CA LEU A 46 -18.89 0.02 -0.61
C LEU A 46 -18.05 0.49 -1.82
N ILE A 47 -16.76 0.19 -1.84
CA ILE A 47 -15.86 0.55 -2.94
C ILE A 47 -16.33 -0.11 -4.25
N ALA A 48 -16.61 -1.41 -4.22
CA ALA A 48 -17.08 -2.13 -5.40
C ALA A 48 -18.39 -1.54 -5.96
N HIS A 49 -19.34 -1.19 -5.08
CA HIS A 49 -20.59 -0.56 -5.47
C HIS A 49 -20.36 0.82 -6.12
N VAL A 50 -19.56 1.68 -5.48
CA VAL A 50 -19.26 3.02 -6.01
C VAL A 50 -18.59 2.93 -7.38
N PHE A 51 -17.60 2.04 -7.56
CA PHE A 51 -16.94 1.87 -8.85
C PHE A 51 -17.90 1.33 -9.93
N LYS A 52 -18.79 0.43 -9.55
CA LYS A 52 -19.81 -0.09 -10.47
C LYS A 52 -20.76 1.01 -10.93
N GLU A 53 -21.33 1.78 -9.99
CA GLU A 53 -22.32 2.82 -10.29
C GLU A 53 -21.72 4.02 -11.05
N VAL A 54 -20.51 4.45 -10.68
CA VAL A 54 -19.90 5.66 -11.23
C VAL A 54 -19.09 5.40 -12.50
N LYS A 55 -18.43 4.24 -12.60
CA LYS A 55 -17.49 3.92 -13.69
C LYS A 55 -17.93 2.71 -14.52
N GLY A 56 -18.95 1.98 -14.13
CA GLY A 56 -19.34 0.73 -14.79
C GLY A 56 -18.31 -0.41 -14.61
N LEU A 57 -17.39 -0.26 -13.64
CA LEU A 57 -16.32 -1.24 -13.41
C LEU A 57 -16.72 -2.24 -12.34
N ASP A 58 -16.57 -3.53 -12.66
CA ASP A 58 -16.75 -4.62 -11.71
C ASP A 58 -15.44 -4.92 -10.98
N ILE A 59 -15.40 -4.63 -9.69
CA ILE A 59 -14.26 -4.97 -8.82
C ILE A 59 -14.48 -6.35 -8.23
N LYS A 60 -13.51 -7.25 -8.46
CA LYS A 60 -13.56 -8.60 -7.90
C LYS A 60 -13.28 -8.56 -6.41
N LEU A 61 -14.18 -9.14 -5.61
CA LEU A 61 -14.04 -9.29 -4.17
C LEU A 61 -13.68 -10.73 -3.77
N PRO A 62 -13.03 -10.94 -2.62
CA PRO A 62 -12.48 -9.92 -1.73
C PRO A 62 -11.26 -9.22 -2.35
N LEU A 63 -10.97 -7.99 -1.91
CA LEU A 63 -9.75 -7.29 -2.30
C LEU A 63 -8.52 -8.01 -1.73
N ARG A 64 -7.37 -7.89 -2.42
CA ARG A 64 -6.11 -8.47 -1.94
C ARG A 64 -5.73 -7.84 -0.60
N ARG A 65 -5.50 -8.68 0.40
CA ARG A 65 -4.97 -8.27 1.71
C ARG A 65 -3.47 -8.48 1.74
N MET A 66 -2.75 -7.52 2.27
CA MET A 66 -1.30 -7.54 2.38
C MET A 66 -0.91 -7.15 3.81
N LYS A 67 0.03 -7.87 4.40
CA LYS A 67 0.59 -7.49 5.70
C LYS A 67 1.50 -6.28 5.52
N TYR A 68 1.65 -5.48 6.58
CA TYR A 68 2.54 -4.31 6.57
C TYR A 68 3.98 -4.71 6.23
N ASP A 69 4.50 -5.76 6.87
CA ASP A 69 5.86 -6.24 6.64
C ASP A 69 6.07 -6.66 5.18
N ASP A 70 5.11 -7.40 4.59
CA ASP A 70 5.16 -7.79 3.18
C ASP A 70 5.15 -6.57 2.24
N ALA A 71 4.39 -5.53 2.59
CA ALA A 71 4.35 -4.28 1.82
C ALA A 71 5.68 -3.53 1.88
N MET A 72 6.26 -3.41 3.07
CA MET A 72 7.54 -2.74 3.28
C MET A 72 8.70 -3.52 2.65
N GLU A 73 8.74 -4.83 2.82
CA GLU A 73 9.80 -5.70 2.27
C GLU A 73 9.80 -5.71 0.74
N ASN A 74 8.62 -5.84 0.12
CA ASN A 74 8.52 -5.99 -1.33
C ASN A 74 8.41 -4.67 -2.09
N TYR A 75 7.97 -3.58 -1.45
CA TYR A 75 7.68 -2.33 -2.16
C TYR A 75 8.24 -1.08 -1.47
N GLY A 76 8.72 -1.19 -0.23
CA GLY A 76 9.25 -0.04 0.54
C GLY A 76 8.18 1.01 0.88
N SER A 77 6.91 0.64 0.86
CA SER A 77 5.78 1.55 1.09
C SER A 77 4.61 0.80 1.72
N ASP A 78 3.89 1.46 2.63
CA ASP A 78 2.62 0.99 3.17
C ASP A 78 1.42 1.16 2.21
N LYS A 79 1.65 1.81 1.06
CA LYS A 79 0.68 2.03 -0.01
C LYS A 79 1.24 1.62 -1.37
N PRO A 80 1.58 0.34 -1.57
CA PRO A 80 2.22 -0.09 -2.80
C PRO A 80 1.28 0.02 -4.01
N ASP A 81 1.79 0.57 -5.11
CA ASP A 81 1.11 0.50 -6.40
C ASP A 81 1.49 -0.81 -7.10
N LEU A 82 0.58 -1.77 -7.06
CA LEU A 82 0.81 -3.12 -7.59
C LEU A 82 0.73 -3.21 -9.13
N ARG A 83 0.41 -2.11 -9.83
CA ARG A 83 0.31 -2.10 -11.30
C ARG A 83 1.66 -2.17 -11.98
N PHE A 84 2.74 -1.77 -11.30
CA PHE A 84 4.08 -1.68 -11.89
C PHE A 84 4.87 -2.99 -11.89
N GLU A 85 4.45 -4.01 -11.16
CA GLU A 85 5.14 -5.32 -11.09
C GLU A 85 6.65 -5.25 -10.86
N MET A 86 7.11 -4.30 -10.03
CA MET A 86 8.52 -4.10 -9.68
C MET A 86 8.76 -4.31 -8.19
N PRO A 87 8.62 -5.55 -7.68
CA PRO A 87 8.94 -5.81 -6.28
C PRO A 87 10.45 -5.72 -6.03
N ILE A 88 10.79 -5.21 -4.86
CA ILE A 88 12.16 -5.21 -4.35
C ILE A 88 12.65 -6.67 -4.25
N LYS A 89 13.88 -6.91 -4.66
CA LYS A 89 14.53 -8.22 -4.59
C LYS A 89 15.72 -8.17 -3.65
N ASN A 90 15.72 -9.03 -2.64
CA ASN A 90 16.89 -9.24 -1.81
C ASN A 90 17.94 -10.02 -2.60
N ILE A 91 19.11 -9.42 -2.78
CA ILE A 91 20.24 -9.97 -3.52
C ILE A 91 21.49 -10.14 -2.64
N THR A 92 21.35 -10.08 -1.33
CA THR A 92 22.46 -10.17 -0.36
C THR A 92 23.30 -11.41 -0.58
N GLU A 93 22.66 -12.55 -0.86
CA GLU A 93 23.35 -13.83 -1.11
C GLU A 93 24.31 -13.78 -2.29
N VAL A 94 23.98 -12.99 -3.33
CA VAL A 94 24.83 -12.85 -4.53
C VAL A 94 26.15 -12.17 -4.19
N PHE A 95 26.17 -11.34 -3.16
CA PHE A 95 27.32 -10.53 -2.76
C PHE A 95 28.07 -11.05 -1.53
N LYS A 96 27.76 -12.26 -1.05
CA LYS A 96 28.45 -12.84 0.12
C LYS A 96 29.98 -12.88 0.01
N ASN A 97 30.49 -13.09 -1.19
CA ASN A 97 31.94 -13.20 -1.46
C ASN A 97 32.45 -12.02 -2.31
N THR A 98 31.78 -10.89 -2.27
CA THR A 98 32.18 -9.72 -3.07
C THR A 98 33.44 -9.06 -2.51
N GLU A 99 34.33 -8.62 -3.41
CA GLU A 99 35.47 -7.77 -3.04
C GLU A 99 35.12 -6.27 -3.05
N PHE A 100 33.94 -5.91 -3.57
CA PHE A 100 33.49 -4.53 -3.60
C PHE A 100 33.19 -4.03 -2.19
N SER A 101 34.03 -3.09 -1.71
CA SER A 101 34.10 -2.69 -0.30
C SER A 101 32.75 -2.22 0.30
N VAL A 102 31.93 -1.53 -0.50
CA VAL A 102 30.62 -1.03 -0.04
C VAL A 102 29.70 -2.18 0.31
N PHE A 103 29.54 -3.14 -0.60
CA PHE A 103 28.67 -4.30 -0.39
C PHE A 103 29.26 -5.25 0.65
N LYS A 104 30.58 -5.43 0.63
CA LYS A 104 31.27 -6.24 1.63
C LYS A 104 30.98 -5.73 3.04
N ASN A 105 31.11 -4.44 3.29
CA ASN A 105 30.79 -3.84 4.59
C ASN A 105 29.34 -4.06 5.03
N VAL A 106 28.39 -4.03 4.09
CA VAL A 106 26.98 -4.31 4.40
C VAL A 106 26.81 -5.77 4.83
N VAL A 107 27.37 -6.70 4.06
CA VAL A 107 27.29 -8.15 4.35
C VAL A 107 27.98 -8.49 5.68
N ASP A 108 29.19 -7.98 5.90
CA ASP A 108 29.96 -8.23 7.13
C ASP A 108 29.25 -7.72 8.40
N ASN A 109 28.41 -6.68 8.26
CA ASN A 109 27.58 -6.15 9.33
C ASN A 109 26.15 -6.75 9.38
N ASN A 110 25.91 -7.89 8.72
CA ASN A 110 24.58 -8.52 8.62
C ASN A 110 23.49 -7.59 8.06
N GLY A 111 23.87 -6.66 7.19
CA GLY A 111 22.96 -5.81 6.47
C GLY A 111 22.33 -6.52 5.28
N ILE A 112 21.40 -5.84 4.62
CA ILE A 112 20.64 -6.36 3.47
C ILE A 112 20.96 -5.52 2.23
N ILE A 113 21.19 -6.20 1.10
CA ILE A 113 21.34 -5.57 -0.20
C ILE A 113 20.10 -5.88 -1.02
N ASN A 114 19.35 -4.84 -1.36
CA ASN A 114 18.14 -4.94 -2.16
C ASN A 114 18.32 -4.28 -3.52
N CYS A 115 17.60 -4.76 -4.52
CA CYS A 115 17.57 -4.16 -5.85
C CYS A 115 16.14 -4.05 -6.41
N LEU A 116 15.98 -3.13 -7.35
CA LEU A 116 14.82 -3.03 -8.22
C LEU A 116 15.24 -3.44 -9.63
N VAL A 117 14.44 -4.30 -10.26
CA VAL A 117 14.70 -4.76 -11.64
C VAL A 117 13.73 -4.07 -12.58
N VAL A 118 14.24 -3.20 -13.45
CA VAL A 118 13.48 -2.55 -14.51
C VAL A 118 13.67 -3.34 -15.80
N LYS A 119 12.65 -4.08 -16.20
CA LYS A 119 12.70 -4.93 -17.39
C LYS A 119 12.78 -4.10 -18.67
N GLY A 120 13.58 -4.56 -19.64
CA GLY A 120 13.65 -3.95 -20.98
C GLY A 120 14.38 -2.60 -21.03
N GLN A 121 15.19 -2.24 -20.03
CA GLN A 121 15.95 -0.99 -19.97
C GLN A 121 17.48 -1.19 -19.94
N ALA A 122 17.96 -2.37 -20.32
CA ALA A 122 19.40 -2.69 -20.26
C ALA A 122 20.24 -1.89 -21.26
N ASP A 123 19.63 -1.39 -22.33
CA ASP A 123 20.32 -0.70 -23.45
C ASP A 123 20.21 0.84 -23.36
N ASN A 124 19.75 1.39 -22.24
CA ASN A 124 19.60 2.84 -22.02
C ASN A 124 20.66 3.38 -21.06
#